data_934232f2941d742d73126467d61c5e8f
#
_entry.id   934232f2941d742d73126467d61c5e8f
#
_cell.length_a   1.000
_cell.length_b   1.000
_cell.length_c   1.000
_cell.angle_alpha   90.00
_cell.angle_beta   90.00
_cell.angle_gamma   90.00
#
_symmetry.space_group_name_H-M   'P 1'
#
loop_
_entity.id
_entity.type
_entity.pdbx_description
1 polymer ?
#
loop_
_entity_poly.entity_id
_entity_poly.type
_entity_poly.pdbx_seq_one_letter_code
_entity_poly.pdbx_strand_id
1 'polypeptide(L)'
;MKMSMFMEKSLAAMLAAGMTVSLIGCGGQTTESVQTEKAQQTTTAQGTSAGSETGGGEVTLEFQQWWGVELPDGVLKEICDGFTEQSGVKIELLSNPYADTKTQIAAGAAAGTMADVVGLDGSWVYDFAKQGSITNMTELMSADGYDDGQLSDQIKVDGNTYMIPVVNFAYPMYVNKTLLESAGISEVPKTWGEFTEACKKVSAANKGVAGWAIPLSTESPSGIQNNFMSWLWASGGTMLKDGKPALTDNPLMSDTVDFVKGLFDAGVVAPGAYSMKEADMVEEFTNGRVAFMTDSLAHLTTIKKEAPDLKFEFMPVPVKEGYTGKSGMDVANWGIGIAENCEQKAEAMKFVEYLMSPEVNARLAVYANAFPGNVNAKPDYSKADELFVKAYELYQQCYAINEFTGLPTSEELMRQFDEQLQLYIDGDTASTADMLSATQEIWQGAFQ
;
A
#
# COMPACT_ATOMS: atom_id res chain seq x y z
N MET A 1 -54.97 9.51 32.57
CA MET A 1 -56.12 9.39 31.65
C MET A 1 -55.52 8.85 30.36
N LYS A 2 -55.51 7.52 30.26
CA LYS A 2 -56.30 6.68 29.33
C LYS A 2 -56.09 7.10 27.88
N MET A 3 -55.52 6.32 27.05
CA MET A 3 -55.83 4.97 26.52
C MET A 3 -55.49 5.10 25.01
N SER A 4 -54.99 4.24 24.22
CA SER A 4 -55.03 2.80 24.01
C SER A 4 -54.30 2.59 22.69
N MET A 5 -53.26 1.72 22.52
CA MET A 5 -53.38 0.33 22.15
C MET A 5 -54.18 0.04 20.84
N PHE A 6 -53.47 -0.39 19.81
CA PHE A 6 -53.86 -1.44 18.82
C PHE A 6 -52.55 -1.75 18.01
N MET A 7 -51.96 -2.74 18.09
CA MET A 7 -51.79 -4.19 17.83
C MET A 7 -52.60 -4.72 16.64
N GLU A 8 -51.85 -5.28 15.65
CA GLU A 8 -52.00 -6.57 14.97
C GLU A 8 -51.05 -6.63 13.78
N LYS A 9 -50.07 -7.48 13.76
CA LYS A 9 -49.95 -8.90 13.38
C LYS A 9 -50.66 -9.28 12.05
N SER A 10 -49.87 -9.72 11.09
CA SER A 10 -50.10 -10.80 10.14
C SER A 10 -48.95 -10.82 9.13
N LEU A 11 -48.35 -11.79 8.78
CA LEU A 11 -48.32 -13.24 8.74
C LEU A 11 -47.46 -13.61 7.52
N ALA A 12 -46.54 -14.49 7.72
CA ALA A 12 -45.66 -15.11 6.71
C ALA A 12 -46.49 -15.90 5.66
N ALA A 13 -46.00 -15.97 4.44
CA ALA A 13 -46.29 -17.09 3.54
C ALA A 13 -45.06 -17.43 2.71
N MET A 14 -44.55 -18.62 2.98
CA MET A 14 -43.66 -19.39 2.10
C MET A 14 -44.38 -19.73 0.78
N LEU A 15 -43.63 -19.84 -0.29
CA LEU A 15 -43.91 -20.80 -1.36
C LEU A 15 -42.61 -21.26 -2.00
N ALA A 16 -42.26 -22.50 -1.68
CA ALA A 16 -41.33 -23.34 -2.42
C ALA A 16 -42.17 -24.18 -3.41
N ALA A 17 -41.68 -24.31 -4.63
CA ALA A 17 -41.92 -25.38 -5.59
C ALA A 17 -41.24 -24.97 -6.91
N GLY A 18 -40.51 -25.78 -7.63
CA GLY A 18 -40.35 -27.20 -7.69
C GLY A 18 -39.71 -27.48 -9.04
N MET A 19 -38.71 -28.34 -9.06
CA MET A 19 -38.11 -28.89 -10.29
C MET A 19 -39.18 -29.59 -11.17
N THR A 20 -39.04 -29.44 -12.49
CA THR A 20 -39.46 -30.52 -13.41
C THR A 20 -38.54 -30.57 -14.62
N VAL A 21 -37.88 -31.69 -14.72
CA VAL A 21 -37.21 -32.25 -15.90
C VAL A 21 -38.25 -32.65 -16.90
N SER A 22 -38.06 -32.35 -18.18
CA SER A 22 -38.75 -33.03 -19.29
C SER A 22 -37.77 -33.25 -20.43
N LEU A 23 -37.35 -34.50 -20.56
CA LEU A 23 -36.86 -35.16 -21.76
C LEU A 23 -38.01 -35.57 -22.64
N ILE A 24 -37.93 -35.39 -23.95
CA ILE A 24 -38.52 -36.08 -25.09
C ILE A 24 -38.10 -35.25 -26.31
N GLY A 25 -37.42 -35.64 -27.40
CA GLY A 25 -37.22 -36.92 -28.01
C GLY A 25 -37.61 -36.82 -29.49
N CYS A 26 -36.73 -37.32 -30.39
CA CYS A 26 -36.93 -37.66 -31.83
C CYS A 26 -37.01 -36.48 -32.81
N GLY A 27 -36.35 -36.45 -33.94
CA GLY A 27 -35.66 -37.46 -34.75
C GLY A 27 -35.41 -36.86 -36.14
N GLY A 28 -34.47 -37.35 -36.91
CA GLY A 28 -34.35 -37.05 -38.33
C GLY A 28 -32.90 -37.08 -38.83
N GLN A 29 -32.54 -38.20 -39.38
CA GLN A 29 -31.28 -38.59 -40.03
C GLN A 29 -30.86 -37.66 -41.20
N THR A 30 -29.58 -37.47 -41.41
CA THR A 30 -28.86 -38.00 -42.58
C THR A 30 -27.34 -38.03 -42.32
N THR A 31 -26.81 -39.14 -42.70
CA THR A 31 -25.46 -39.65 -42.72
C THR A 31 -24.52 -38.85 -43.61
N GLU A 32 -23.26 -38.68 -43.16
CA GLU A 32 -22.11 -39.07 -43.97
C GLU A 32 -20.85 -39.23 -43.06
N SER A 33 -20.28 -40.39 -43.20
CA SER A 33 -19.10 -40.92 -42.55
C SER A 33 -17.85 -40.53 -43.33
N VAL A 34 -16.71 -40.20 -42.63
CA VAL A 34 -15.38 -40.58 -43.07
C VAL A 34 -14.43 -40.73 -41.87
N GLN A 35 -14.15 -41.95 -41.61
CA GLN A 35 -12.92 -42.68 -41.27
C GLN A 35 -11.82 -42.01 -40.41
N THR A 36 -11.64 -42.70 -39.32
CA THR A 36 -10.44 -42.90 -38.49
C THR A 36 -9.23 -43.40 -39.29
N GLU A 37 -8.04 -42.81 -39.07
CA GLU A 37 -6.81 -43.55 -39.21
C GLU A 37 -5.90 -43.32 -38.02
N LYS A 38 -5.70 -44.40 -37.26
CA LYS A 38 -4.59 -44.60 -36.36
C LYS A 38 -3.36 -44.96 -37.14
N ALA A 39 -2.23 -44.32 -36.90
CA ALA A 39 -0.92 -44.88 -37.20
C ALA A 39 -0.05 -44.81 -35.94
N GLN A 40 0.12 -45.96 -35.35
CA GLN A 40 1.25 -46.31 -34.47
C GLN A 40 2.47 -46.58 -35.36
N GLN A 41 3.60 -46.01 -35.02
CA GLN A 41 4.89 -46.65 -35.34
C GLN A 41 5.99 -46.32 -34.32
N THR A 42 6.63 -47.35 -33.97
CA THR A 42 7.59 -47.71 -32.97
C THR A 42 9.02 -47.22 -33.27
N THR A 43 9.72 -46.81 -32.21
CA THR A 43 11.13 -47.00 -31.85
C THR A 43 12.21 -47.13 -32.92
N THR A 44 13.23 -46.29 -32.82
CA THR A 44 14.62 -46.76 -32.67
C THR A 44 15.51 -45.67 -32.06
N ALA A 45 16.17 -45.99 -30.94
CA ALA A 45 17.24 -45.21 -30.35
C ALA A 45 18.50 -45.32 -31.17
N GLN A 46 19.12 -44.18 -31.43
CA GLN A 46 20.56 -44.18 -31.74
C GLN A 46 21.13 -42.84 -31.25
N GLY A 47 21.97 -42.92 -30.22
CA GLY A 47 22.67 -41.78 -29.65
C GLY A 47 23.75 -41.27 -30.63
N THR A 48 23.79 -39.95 -30.70
CA THR A 48 24.98 -39.21 -31.08
C THR A 48 25.05 -37.97 -30.21
N SER A 49 26.06 -37.91 -29.38
CA SER A 49 26.44 -36.68 -28.68
C SER A 49 26.85 -35.64 -29.72
N ALA A 50 26.13 -34.54 -29.73
CA ALA A 50 26.53 -33.32 -30.42
C ALA A 50 26.26 -32.13 -29.52
N GLY A 51 27.23 -31.28 -29.43
CA GLY A 51 27.43 -30.16 -28.55
C GLY A 51 26.22 -29.28 -28.28
N SER A 52 26.22 -28.76 -27.09
CA SER A 52 25.40 -27.64 -26.63
C SER A 52 25.59 -26.44 -27.59
N GLU A 53 24.73 -26.33 -28.57
CA GLU A 53 24.46 -25.03 -29.19
C GLU A 53 23.54 -24.29 -28.20
N THR A 54 24.07 -23.23 -27.58
CA THR A 54 23.29 -22.20 -26.91
C THR A 54 22.37 -21.58 -27.95
N GLY A 55 21.17 -22.10 -28.06
CA GLY A 55 20.09 -21.47 -28.80
C GLY A 55 19.71 -20.18 -28.08
N GLY A 56 20.16 -19.04 -28.63
CA GLY A 56 19.74 -17.72 -28.21
C GLY A 56 18.26 -17.49 -28.52
N GLY A 57 17.35 -18.05 -27.76
CA GLY A 57 15.96 -17.62 -27.74
C GLY A 57 15.90 -16.23 -27.10
N GLU A 58 15.10 -15.34 -27.64
CA GLU A 58 14.82 -14.03 -27.06
C GLU A 58 14.22 -14.25 -25.66
N VAL A 59 14.93 -13.81 -24.60
CA VAL A 59 14.44 -13.92 -23.22
C VAL A 59 13.38 -12.84 -23.00
N THR A 60 12.22 -13.25 -22.50
CA THR A 60 11.16 -12.35 -22.08
C THR A 60 10.88 -12.59 -20.60
N LEU A 61 10.80 -11.51 -19.82
CA LEU A 61 10.42 -11.52 -18.42
C LEU A 61 9.05 -10.83 -18.26
N GLU A 62 8.15 -11.47 -17.57
CA GLU A 62 6.89 -10.86 -17.15
C GLU A 62 7.13 -9.98 -15.91
N PHE A 63 6.67 -8.72 -15.96
CA PHE A 63 6.74 -7.81 -14.81
C PHE A 63 5.33 -7.39 -14.38
N GLN A 64 4.85 -8.00 -13.30
CA GLN A 64 3.54 -7.72 -12.71
C GLN A 64 3.65 -6.64 -11.64
N GLN A 65 2.90 -5.53 -11.80
CA GLN A 65 2.98 -4.37 -10.92
C GLN A 65 1.77 -3.42 -11.13
N TRP A 66 1.62 -2.44 -10.24
CA TRP A 66 0.62 -1.38 -10.33
C TRP A 66 1.20 -0.04 -10.81
N TRP A 67 2.51 0.10 -10.89
CA TRP A 67 3.22 1.34 -11.23
C TRP A 67 2.82 1.91 -12.59
N GLY A 68 2.54 1.03 -13.57
CA GLY A 68 2.13 1.45 -14.91
C GLY A 68 0.73 2.08 -14.96
N VAL A 69 -0.08 1.90 -13.89
CA VAL A 69 -1.38 2.56 -13.75
C VAL A 69 -1.23 3.93 -13.07
N GLU A 70 -0.26 4.08 -12.18
CA GLU A 70 -0.04 5.31 -11.41
C GLU A 70 0.94 6.28 -12.06
N LEU A 71 1.88 5.78 -12.86
CA LEU A 71 2.80 6.61 -13.65
C LEU A 71 2.08 7.25 -14.84
N PRO A 72 2.60 8.38 -15.36
CA PRO A 72 2.11 8.94 -16.62
C PRO A 72 2.19 7.90 -17.75
N ASP A 73 1.21 7.96 -18.67
CA ASP A 73 1.08 7.01 -19.77
C ASP A 73 2.39 6.83 -20.56
N GLY A 74 2.80 5.58 -20.70
CA GLY A 74 3.96 5.18 -21.49
C GLY A 74 5.32 5.28 -20.78
N VAL A 75 5.41 5.93 -19.61
CA VAL A 75 6.70 6.12 -18.91
C VAL A 75 7.33 4.80 -18.51
N LEU A 76 6.57 3.91 -17.87
CA LEU A 76 7.11 2.61 -17.45
C LEU A 76 7.56 1.77 -18.66
N LYS A 77 6.77 1.84 -19.75
CA LYS A 77 7.13 1.15 -20.99
C LYS A 77 8.44 1.70 -21.59
N GLU A 78 8.62 3.01 -21.64
CA GLU A 78 9.86 3.63 -22.12
C GLU A 78 11.08 3.17 -21.32
N ILE A 79 10.95 3.10 -19.99
CA ILE A 79 12.01 2.63 -19.10
C ILE A 79 12.34 1.15 -19.41
N CYS A 80 11.32 0.29 -19.55
CA CYS A 80 11.52 -1.12 -19.88
C CYS A 80 12.07 -1.34 -21.30
N ASP A 81 11.64 -0.56 -22.28
CA ASP A 81 12.21 -0.59 -23.63
C ASP A 81 13.71 -0.24 -23.60
N GLY A 82 14.12 0.74 -22.78
CA GLY A 82 15.54 1.08 -22.58
C GLY A 82 16.37 -0.08 -22.00
N PHE A 83 15.80 -0.87 -21.09
CA PHE A 83 16.44 -2.10 -20.62
C PHE A 83 16.57 -3.13 -21.75
N THR A 84 15.50 -3.31 -22.53
CA THR A 84 15.49 -4.23 -23.67
C THR A 84 16.55 -3.86 -24.72
N GLU A 85 16.68 -2.56 -25.03
CA GLU A 85 17.71 -2.07 -25.96
C GLU A 85 19.13 -2.34 -25.45
N GLN A 86 19.35 -2.24 -24.15
CA GLN A 86 20.66 -2.43 -23.54
C GLN A 86 21.03 -3.91 -23.36
N SER A 87 20.06 -4.76 -22.96
CA SER A 87 20.31 -6.14 -22.54
C SER A 87 19.91 -7.19 -23.56
N GLY A 88 19.01 -6.87 -24.48
CA GLY A 88 18.36 -7.84 -25.38
C GLY A 88 17.24 -8.65 -24.68
N VAL A 89 16.97 -8.40 -23.41
CA VAL A 89 15.90 -9.06 -22.65
C VAL A 89 14.63 -8.23 -22.74
N LYS A 90 13.54 -8.83 -23.19
CA LYS A 90 12.24 -8.16 -23.30
C LYS A 90 11.51 -8.16 -21.95
N ILE A 91 10.84 -7.06 -21.63
CA ILE A 91 9.95 -6.95 -20.48
C ILE A 91 8.49 -6.88 -20.97
N GLU A 92 7.68 -7.82 -20.51
CA GLU A 92 6.24 -7.81 -20.70
C GLU A 92 5.58 -7.23 -19.44
N LEU A 93 4.88 -6.08 -19.60
CA LEU A 93 4.27 -5.36 -18.50
C LEU A 93 2.86 -5.89 -18.21
N LEU A 94 2.63 -6.35 -16.99
CA LEU A 94 1.34 -6.75 -16.46
C LEU A 94 0.90 -5.70 -15.41
N SER A 95 0.27 -4.62 -15.88
CA SER A 95 -0.12 -3.48 -15.06
C SER A 95 -1.59 -3.57 -14.65
N ASN A 96 -1.86 -3.56 -13.36
CA ASN A 96 -3.20 -3.62 -12.78
C ASN A 96 -3.28 -2.60 -11.62
N PRO A 97 -4.47 -2.21 -11.16
CA PRO A 97 -4.62 -1.44 -9.93
C PRO A 97 -3.98 -2.17 -8.73
N TYR A 98 -3.53 -1.42 -7.72
CA TYR A 98 -2.80 -1.93 -6.56
C TYR A 98 -3.47 -3.16 -5.90
N ALA A 99 -4.76 -3.07 -5.57
CA ALA A 99 -5.48 -4.17 -4.91
C ALA A 99 -5.61 -5.42 -5.80
N ASP A 100 -5.81 -5.23 -7.12
CA ASP A 100 -5.89 -6.33 -8.09
C ASP A 100 -4.52 -6.98 -8.28
N THR A 101 -3.45 -6.18 -8.34
CA THR A 101 -2.06 -6.67 -8.41
C THR A 101 -1.74 -7.57 -7.23
N LYS A 102 -2.02 -7.14 -6.00
CA LYS A 102 -1.83 -7.96 -4.81
C LYS A 102 -2.57 -9.28 -4.88
N THR A 103 -3.85 -9.23 -5.26
CA THR A 103 -4.69 -10.43 -5.38
C THR A 103 -4.13 -11.42 -6.39
N GLN A 104 -3.65 -10.92 -7.54
CA GLN A 104 -3.07 -11.76 -8.59
C GLN A 104 -1.71 -12.35 -8.17
N ILE A 105 -0.84 -11.54 -7.54
CA ILE A 105 0.44 -12.02 -6.98
C ILE A 105 0.19 -13.13 -5.95
N ALA A 106 -0.75 -12.93 -5.03
CA ALA A 106 -1.11 -13.92 -4.01
C ALA A 106 -1.65 -15.22 -4.64
N ALA A 107 -2.50 -15.11 -5.67
CA ALA A 107 -3.01 -16.28 -6.40
C ALA A 107 -1.89 -17.01 -7.16
N GLY A 108 -0.99 -16.27 -7.82
CA GLY A 108 0.19 -16.81 -8.49
C GLY A 108 1.15 -17.50 -7.51
N ALA A 109 1.38 -16.92 -6.34
CA ALA A 109 2.20 -17.50 -5.27
C ALA A 109 1.63 -18.85 -4.79
N ALA A 110 0.32 -18.92 -4.56
CA ALA A 110 -0.35 -20.14 -4.14
C ALA A 110 -0.32 -21.24 -5.23
N ALA A 111 -0.32 -20.85 -6.52
CA ALA A 111 -0.30 -21.77 -7.65
C ALA A 111 1.12 -22.11 -8.16
N GLY A 112 2.15 -21.39 -7.72
CA GLY A 112 3.52 -21.50 -8.26
C GLY A 112 3.65 -20.98 -9.70
N THR A 113 2.85 -19.95 -10.05
CA THR A 113 2.75 -19.36 -11.40
C THR A 113 2.81 -17.84 -11.34
N MET A 114 3.64 -17.29 -10.48
CA MET A 114 3.88 -15.84 -10.44
C MET A 114 4.59 -15.38 -11.70
N ALA A 115 4.37 -14.12 -12.09
CA ALA A 115 5.20 -13.43 -13.06
C ALA A 115 6.67 -13.42 -12.58
N ASP A 116 7.64 -13.37 -13.50
CA ASP A 116 9.08 -13.48 -13.19
C ASP A 116 9.55 -12.40 -12.21
N VAL A 117 9.10 -11.19 -12.42
CA VAL A 117 9.39 -10.02 -11.59
C VAL A 117 8.07 -9.43 -11.08
N VAL A 118 8.04 -9.08 -9.81
CA VAL A 118 6.83 -8.58 -9.16
C VAL A 118 7.09 -7.26 -8.45
N GLY A 119 6.19 -6.31 -8.61
CA GLY A 119 6.08 -5.14 -7.75
C GLY A 119 5.57 -5.57 -6.38
N LEU A 120 6.21 -5.12 -5.33
CA LEU A 120 5.90 -5.48 -3.95
C LEU A 120 5.71 -4.22 -3.10
N ASP A 121 4.76 -4.29 -2.19
CA ASP A 121 4.68 -3.38 -1.06
C ASP A 121 5.45 -3.94 0.14
N GLY A 122 6.08 -3.09 0.94
CA GLY A 122 6.86 -3.52 2.09
C GLY A 122 6.09 -4.34 3.12
N SER A 123 4.78 -4.11 3.23
CA SER A 123 3.89 -4.85 4.11
C SER A 123 3.60 -6.30 3.67
N TRP A 124 3.87 -6.64 2.40
CA TRP A 124 3.61 -7.98 1.84
C TRP A 124 4.82 -8.91 1.90
N VAL A 125 6.01 -8.33 1.99
CA VAL A 125 7.29 -9.02 1.77
C VAL A 125 7.50 -10.19 2.72
N TYR A 126 7.19 -10.02 4.01
CA TYR A 126 7.38 -11.06 5.00
C TYR A 126 6.61 -12.33 4.63
N ASP A 127 5.34 -12.19 4.32
CA ASP A 127 4.46 -13.33 4.06
C ASP A 127 4.88 -14.08 2.79
N PHE A 128 5.20 -13.38 1.70
CA PHE A 128 5.69 -14.01 0.48
C PHE A 128 7.07 -14.65 0.65
N ALA A 129 7.97 -14.04 1.42
CA ALA A 129 9.27 -14.62 1.75
C ALA A 129 9.13 -15.91 2.58
N LYS A 130 8.26 -15.90 3.60
CA LYS A 130 8.00 -17.08 4.44
C LYS A 130 7.29 -18.21 3.71
N GLN A 131 6.44 -17.90 2.74
CA GLN A 131 5.84 -18.88 1.82
C GLN A 131 6.85 -19.50 0.85
N GLY A 132 8.04 -18.88 0.69
CA GLY A 132 9.01 -19.27 -0.32
C GLY A 132 8.55 -18.96 -1.75
N SER A 133 7.70 -17.95 -1.92
CA SER A 133 7.14 -17.55 -3.21
C SER A 133 8.02 -16.53 -3.94
N ILE A 134 8.82 -15.78 -3.21
CA ILE A 134 9.80 -14.82 -3.73
C ILE A 134 11.22 -15.22 -3.36
N THR A 135 12.16 -14.93 -4.26
CA THR A 135 13.55 -15.34 -4.16
C THR A 135 14.30 -14.53 -3.10
N ASN A 136 15.16 -15.20 -2.32
CA ASN A 136 16.17 -14.53 -1.51
C ASN A 136 17.19 -13.83 -2.42
N MET A 137 17.06 -12.53 -2.56
CA MET A 137 17.90 -11.73 -3.46
C MET A 137 19.31 -11.49 -2.91
N THR A 138 19.57 -11.77 -1.63
CA THR A 138 20.89 -11.55 -1.01
C THR A 138 22.00 -12.32 -1.75
N GLU A 139 21.71 -13.55 -2.17
CA GLU A 139 22.68 -14.37 -2.91
C GLU A 139 22.88 -13.85 -4.34
N LEU A 140 21.81 -13.44 -5.03
CA LEU A 140 21.87 -12.84 -6.37
C LEU A 140 22.68 -11.54 -6.35
N MET A 141 22.37 -10.65 -5.39
CA MET A 141 23.10 -9.40 -5.19
C MET A 141 24.59 -9.65 -4.95
N SER A 142 24.91 -10.64 -4.11
CA SER A 142 26.31 -11.00 -3.83
C SER A 142 27.03 -11.56 -5.06
N ALA A 143 26.35 -12.36 -5.87
CA ALA A 143 26.91 -12.96 -7.08
C ALA A 143 27.25 -11.89 -8.15
N ASP A 144 26.41 -10.86 -8.28
CA ASP A 144 26.58 -9.77 -9.24
C ASP A 144 27.40 -8.60 -8.66
N GLY A 145 27.78 -8.67 -7.35
CA GLY A 145 28.53 -7.61 -6.68
C GLY A 145 27.68 -6.35 -6.42
N TYR A 146 26.37 -6.51 -6.35
CA TYR A 146 25.46 -5.41 -6.05
C TYR A 146 25.59 -5.01 -4.56
N ASP A 147 25.89 -3.74 -4.31
CA ASP A 147 26.05 -3.18 -2.97
C ASP A 147 24.68 -2.69 -2.45
N ASP A 148 24.13 -3.36 -1.45
CA ASP A 148 22.87 -2.96 -0.81
C ASP A 148 23.03 -1.71 0.09
N GLY A 149 24.25 -1.28 0.38
CA GLY A 149 24.53 -0.02 1.04
C GLY A 149 24.12 1.22 0.23
N GLN A 150 23.84 1.06 -1.06
CA GLN A 150 23.28 2.12 -1.90
C GLN A 150 21.76 2.27 -1.80
N LEU A 151 21.07 1.36 -1.11
CA LEU A 151 19.63 1.43 -0.90
C LEU A 151 19.30 2.48 0.17
N SER A 152 18.29 3.30 -0.09
CA SER A 152 17.80 4.31 0.86
C SER A 152 17.08 3.70 2.06
N ASP A 153 16.55 2.49 1.89
CA ASP A 153 15.92 1.67 2.91
C ASP A 153 16.26 0.20 2.66
N GLN A 154 16.38 -0.59 3.74
CA GLN A 154 16.72 -2.01 3.66
C GLN A 154 15.65 -2.83 4.39
N ILE A 155 14.77 -3.43 3.60
CA ILE A 155 13.71 -4.29 4.13
C ILE A 155 14.24 -5.71 4.22
N LYS A 156 14.49 -6.19 5.43
CA LYS A 156 15.06 -7.51 5.70
C LYS A 156 14.05 -8.44 6.36
N VAL A 157 13.97 -9.67 5.86
CA VAL A 157 13.27 -10.78 6.51
C VAL A 157 14.31 -11.82 6.93
N ASP A 158 14.44 -12.08 8.22
CA ASP A 158 15.49 -12.95 8.80
C ASP A 158 16.91 -12.57 8.33
N GLY A 159 17.18 -11.27 8.19
CA GLY A 159 18.48 -10.76 7.77
C GLY A 159 18.74 -10.81 6.25
N ASN A 160 17.83 -11.33 5.46
CA ASN A 160 17.95 -11.44 4.01
C ASN A 160 17.06 -10.42 3.28
N THR A 161 17.48 -10.01 2.09
CA THR A 161 16.73 -9.13 1.18
C THR A 161 15.85 -9.98 0.25
N TYR A 162 14.55 -9.70 0.26
CA TYR A 162 13.58 -10.31 -0.66
C TYR A 162 12.90 -9.26 -1.57
N MET A 163 13.02 -8.01 -1.20
CA MET A 163 12.51 -6.87 -1.94
C MET A 163 13.53 -5.74 -1.92
N ILE A 164 13.72 -5.10 -3.06
CA ILE A 164 14.50 -3.86 -3.17
C ILE A 164 13.53 -2.69 -3.32
N PRO A 165 13.53 -1.70 -2.41
CA PRO A 165 12.72 -0.50 -2.57
C PRO A 165 13.24 0.34 -3.73
N VAL A 166 12.41 0.52 -4.74
CA VAL A 166 12.76 1.24 -5.98
C VAL A 166 12.49 2.74 -5.84
N VAL A 167 11.35 3.11 -5.30
CA VAL A 167 11.04 4.49 -4.93
C VAL A 167 10.26 4.53 -3.62
N ASN A 168 10.38 5.66 -2.90
CA ASN A 168 9.78 5.89 -1.61
C ASN A 168 8.80 7.07 -1.68
N PHE A 169 7.59 6.88 -1.17
CA PHE A 169 6.58 7.92 -1.03
C PHE A 169 6.53 8.39 0.42
N ALA A 170 6.57 9.68 0.62
CA ALA A 170 6.33 10.25 1.94
C ALA A 170 4.85 10.57 2.12
N TYR A 171 4.41 10.56 3.38
CA TYR A 171 3.05 10.84 3.82
C TYR A 171 2.99 12.12 4.67
N PRO A 172 3.14 13.31 4.06
CA PRO A 172 2.93 14.55 4.79
C PRO A 172 1.44 14.77 5.09
N MET A 173 1.14 15.69 5.98
CA MET A 173 -0.23 16.15 6.16
C MET A 173 -0.59 17.17 5.09
N TYR A 174 -1.64 16.92 4.34
CA TYR A 174 -2.29 17.82 3.39
C TYR A 174 -3.19 18.81 4.14
N VAL A 175 -3.16 20.06 3.74
CA VAL A 175 -3.87 21.14 4.42
C VAL A 175 -4.68 21.95 3.41
N ASN A 176 -6.00 21.96 3.54
CA ASN A 176 -6.89 22.80 2.74
C ASN A 176 -6.85 24.26 3.23
N LYS A 177 -6.11 25.10 2.53
CA LYS A 177 -5.90 26.51 2.89
C LYS A 177 -7.19 27.32 2.90
N THR A 178 -8.08 27.06 1.96
CA THR A 178 -9.35 27.77 1.89
C THR A 178 -10.22 27.54 3.13
N LEU A 179 -10.23 26.30 3.65
CA LEU A 179 -10.95 25.97 4.86
C LEU A 179 -10.32 26.60 6.11
N LEU A 180 -8.99 26.65 6.19
CA LEU A 180 -8.29 27.32 7.28
C LEU A 180 -8.57 28.83 7.27
N GLU A 181 -8.44 29.47 6.11
CA GLU A 181 -8.72 30.88 5.93
C GLU A 181 -10.16 31.23 6.34
N SER A 182 -11.16 30.42 5.92
CA SER A 182 -12.56 30.61 6.26
C SER A 182 -12.85 30.48 7.79
N ALA A 183 -12.01 29.69 8.49
CA ALA A 183 -12.07 29.53 9.95
C ALA A 183 -11.22 30.55 10.72
N GLY A 184 -10.60 31.52 10.01
CA GLY A 184 -9.75 32.55 10.61
C GLY A 184 -8.42 32.02 11.13
N ILE A 185 -7.92 30.90 10.56
CA ILE A 185 -6.66 30.27 10.91
C ILE A 185 -5.59 30.73 9.93
N SER A 186 -4.58 31.46 10.39
CA SER A 186 -3.50 32.02 9.59
C SER A 186 -2.21 31.17 9.61
N GLU A 187 -2.04 30.32 10.62
CA GLU A 187 -0.89 29.45 10.76
C GLU A 187 -1.34 28.00 10.92
N VAL A 188 -0.61 27.07 10.31
CA VAL A 188 -0.87 25.64 10.45
C VAL A 188 -0.52 25.16 11.87
N PRO A 189 -1.29 24.21 12.44
CA PRO A 189 -1.06 23.68 13.78
C PRO A 189 0.25 22.90 13.84
N LYS A 190 0.98 23.03 14.95
CA LYS A 190 2.25 22.35 15.19
C LYS A 190 2.19 21.29 16.28
N THR A 191 1.18 21.38 17.16
CA THR A 191 0.96 20.44 18.24
C THR A 191 -0.42 19.81 18.20
N TRP A 192 -0.63 18.72 18.92
CA TRP A 192 -1.91 18.02 18.99
C TRP A 192 -3.05 18.91 19.47
N GLY A 193 -2.80 19.76 20.47
CA GLY A 193 -3.79 20.70 20.98
C GLY A 193 -4.14 21.77 19.98
N GLU A 194 -3.12 22.37 19.29
CA GLU A 194 -3.35 23.33 18.22
C GLU A 194 -4.13 22.70 17.06
N PHE A 195 -3.85 21.42 16.71
CA PHE A 195 -4.57 20.68 15.69
C PHE A 195 -6.03 20.47 16.06
N THR A 196 -6.29 20.02 17.29
CA THR A 196 -7.65 19.84 17.78
C THR A 196 -8.46 21.13 17.71
N GLU A 197 -7.87 22.24 18.11
CA GLU A 197 -8.54 23.55 18.07
C GLU A 197 -8.74 24.05 16.63
N ALA A 198 -7.80 23.78 15.71
CA ALA A 198 -7.95 24.09 14.29
C ALA A 198 -9.12 23.29 13.69
N CYS A 199 -9.19 21.98 13.95
CA CYS A 199 -10.28 21.13 13.49
C CYS A 199 -11.65 21.61 13.99
N LYS A 200 -11.77 21.95 15.28
CA LYS A 200 -13.01 22.51 15.86
C LYS A 200 -13.43 23.82 15.19
N LYS A 201 -12.48 24.72 14.94
CA LYS A 201 -12.77 26.00 14.28
C LYS A 201 -13.24 25.80 12.84
N VAL A 202 -12.59 24.90 12.09
CA VAL A 202 -12.99 24.59 10.71
C VAL A 202 -14.40 24.01 10.66
N SER A 203 -14.69 22.98 11.48
CA SER A 203 -16.01 22.35 11.52
C SER A 203 -17.11 23.33 11.97
N ALA A 204 -16.81 24.25 12.88
CA ALA A 204 -17.75 25.28 13.32
C ALA A 204 -18.01 26.36 12.26
N ALA A 205 -17.00 26.74 11.48
CA ALA A 205 -17.09 27.76 10.44
C ALA A 205 -17.78 27.26 9.15
N ASN A 206 -17.68 25.96 8.86
CA ASN A 206 -18.09 25.38 7.59
C ASN A 206 -19.06 24.20 7.80
N LYS A 207 -20.34 24.43 7.55
CA LYS A 207 -21.34 23.38 7.72
C LYS A 207 -21.10 22.17 6.82
N GLY A 208 -21.01 20.98 7.38
CA GLY A 208 -20.79 19.73 6.66
C GLY A 208 -19.33 19.48 6.27
N VAL A 209 -18.39 20.27 6.82
CA VAL A 209 -16.96 20.07 6.67
C VAL A 209 -16.38 19.49 7.97
N ALA A 210 -15.57 18.45 7.85
CA ALA A 210 -14.82 17.89 8.95
C ALA A 210 -13.42 18.55 9.08
N GLY A 211 -12.89 18.57 10.29
CA GLY A 211 -11.53 19.00 10.53
C GLY A 211 -10.52 18.02 9.93
N TRP A 212 -10.72 16.73 10.19
CA TRP A 212 -9.76 15.68 9.83
C TRP A 212 -10.46 14.44 9.27
N ALA A 213 -9.79 13.73 8.36
CA ALA A 213 -10.20 12.42 7.90
C ALA A 213 -9.13 11.36 8.22
N ILE A 214 -9.60 10.18 8.57
CA ILE A 214 -8.80 8.97 8.77
C ILE A 214 -9.55 7.78 8.19
N PRO A 215 -8.92 6.98 7.32
CA PRO A 215 -9.53 5.79 6.76
C PRO A 215 -9.32 4.61 7.72
N LEU A 216 -10.40 4.14 8.34
CA LEU A 216 -10.42 3.02 9.29
C LEU A 216 -11.27 1.86 8.76
N SER A 217 -11.15 1.55 7.46
CA SER A 217 -11.78 0.36 6.90
C SER A 217 -10.95 -0.88 7.17
N THR A 218 -11.50 -1.83 7.93
CA THR A 218 -10.85 -3.12 8.21
C THR A 218 -10.63 -3.99 6.97
N GLU A 219 -11.31 -3.68 5.85
CA GLU A 219 -11.04 -4.30 4.55
C GLU A 219 -9.76 -3.77 3.88
N SER A 220 -9.33 -2.55 4.26
CA SER A 220 -8.11 -1.91 3.76
C SER A 220 -7.47 -1.12 4.90
N PRO A 221 -6.77 -1.79 5.83
CA PRO A 221 -6.39 -1.23 7.12
C PRO A 221 -5.15 -0.32 7.09
N SER A 222 -4.70 0.11 5.91
CA SER A 222 -3.53 0.99 5.72
C SER A 222 -3.63 2.32 6.50
N GLY A 223 -4.85 2.74 6.84
CA GLY A 223 -5.07 3.92 7.67
C GLY A 223 -4.45 3.83 9.08
N ILE A 224 -4.23 2.62 9.60
CA ILE A 224 -3.50 2.43 10.85
C ILE A 224 -2.04 2.81 10.67
N GLN A 225 -1.38 2.30 9.63
CA GLN A 225 -0.01 2.65 9.30
C GLN A 225 0.12 4.13 8.93
N ASN A 226 -0.59 4.54 7.88
CA ASN A 226 -0.32 5.82 7.22
C ASN A 226 -0.89 7.01 8.00
N ASN A 227 -1.97 6.82 8.73
CA ASN A 227 -2.67 7.91 9.41
C ASN A 227 -2.55 7.83 10.93
N PHE A 228 -2.89 6.71 11.56
CA PHE A 228 -2.86 6.60 13.02
C PHE A 228 -1.42 6.64 13.57
N MET A 229 -0.53 5.76 13.07
CA MET A 229 0.84 5.67 13.56
C MET A 229 1.68 6.90 13.21
N SER A 230 1.30 7.68 12.20
CA SER A 230 1.92 8.95 11.90
C SER A 230 1.94 9.92 13.09
N TRP A 231 0.92 9.91 13.94
CA TRP A 231 0.90 10.72 15.17
C TRP A 231 1.91 10.26 16.21
N LEU A 232 2.06 8.93 16.36
CA LEU A 232 3.05 8.33 17.24
C LEU A 232 4.46 8.64 16.76
N TRP A 233 4.75 8.35 15.48
CA TRP A 233 6.06 8.51 14.88
C TRP A 233 6.50 9.97 14.79
N ALA A 234 5.59 10.88 14.44
CA ALA A 234 5.88 12.30 14.41
C ALA A 234 6.40 12.81 15.76
N SER A 235 5.93 12.24 16.84
CA SER A 235 6.33 12.57 18.20
C SER A 235 7.49 11.71 18.75
N GLY A 236 8.18 10.95 17.87
CA GLY A 236 9.36 10.15 18.22
C GLY A 236 9.03 8.82 18.92
N GLY A 237 7.77 8.38 18.86
CA GLY A 237 7.36 7.09 19.39
C GLY A 237 7.61 5.95 18.43
N THR A 238 7.50 4.73 18.95
CA THR A 238 7.59 3.47 18.22
C THR A 238 6.54 2.49 18.75
N MET A 239 6.07 1.60 17.91
CA MET A 239 5.17 0.51 18.31
C MET A 239 5.92 -0.78 18.63
N LEU A 240 7.19 -0.85 18.26
CA LEU A 240 8.06 -2.00 18.47
C LEU A 240 9.20 -1.66 19.45
N LYS A 241 9.66 -2.68 20.18
CA LYS A 241 10.89 -2.67 20.95
C LYS A 241 11.64 -3.97 20.71
N ASP A 242 12.89 -3.85 20.28
CA ASP A 242 13.71 -5.02 19.94
C ASP A 242 13.04 -5.96 18.93
N GLY A 243 12.31 -5.38 17.94
CA GLY A 243 11.58 -6.11 16.90
C GLY A 243 10.30 -6.83 17.38
N LYS A 244 9.79 -6.52 18.58
CA LYS A 244 8.58 -7.11 19.13
C LYS A 244 7.56 -6.05 19.52
N PRO A 245 6.25 -6.37 19.49
CA PRO A 245 5.20 -5.44 19.89
C PRO A 245 5.44 -4.87 21.30
N ALA A 246 5.36 -3.56 21.42
CA ALA A 246 5.52 -2.79 22.65
C ALA A 246 4.43 -1.72 22.76
N LEU A 247 3.16 -2.17 22.76
CA LEU A 247 1.99 -1.28 22.82
C LEU A 247 1.64 -0.92 24.27
N THR A 248 1.75 -1.91 25.17
CA THR A 248 1.62 -1.68 26.62
C THR A 248 2.93 -1.12 27.20
N ASP A 249 2.87 -0.47 28.35
CA ASP A 249 4.01 0.22 28.97
C ASP A 249 4.67 1.25 28.04
N ASN A 250 3.91 1.76 27.07
CA ASN A 250 4.29 2.77 26.09
C ASN A 250 3.43 4.03 26.30
N PRO A 251 3.87 4.98 27.13
CA PRO A 251 3.04 6.16 27.46
C PRO A 251 2.67 6.98 26.22
N LEU A 252 3.55 7.07 25.21
CA LEU A 252 3.25 7.84 24.01
C LEU A 252 2.24 7.14 23.12
N MET A 253 2.24 5.81 23.06
CA MET A 253 1.19 5.04 22.38
C MET A 253 -0.17 5.26 23.05
N SER A 254 -0.22 5.21 24.40
CA SER A 254 -1.47 5.49 25.14
C SER A 254 -1.96 6.90 24.86
N ASP A 255 -1.07 7.90 24.92
CA ASP A 255 -1.42 9.28 24.62
C ASP A 255 -1.89 9.46 23.17
N THR A 256 -1.33 8.70 22.20
CA THR A 256 -1.75 8.74 20.78
C THR A 256 -3.17 8.18 20.62
N VAL A 257 -3.48 7.06 21.25
CA VAL A 257 -4.83 6.47 21.24
C VAL A 257 -5.84 7.43 21.84
N ASP A 258 -5.53 8.02 23.02
CA ASP A 258 -6.39 8.99 23.69
C ASP A 258 -6.59 10.27 22.87
N PHE A 259 -5.53 10.74 22.21
CA PHE A 259 -5.60 11.89 21.32
C PHE A 259 -6.54 11.64 20.13
N VAL A 260 -6.37 10.52 19.44
CA VAL A 260 -7.22 10.18 18.28
C VAL A 260 -8.67 10.00 18.72
N LYS A 261 -8.92 9.28 19.81
CA LYS A 261 -10.28 9.17 20.39
C LYS A 261 -10.86 10.56 20.72
N GLY A 262 -10.04 11.44 21.29
CA GLY A 262 -10.44 12.82 21.59
C GLY A 262 -10.90 13.61 20.36
N LEU A 263 -10.36 13.36 19.18
CA LEU A 263 -10.83 13.96 17.91
C LEU A 263 -12.22 13.43 17.52
N PHE A 264 -12.46 12.12 17.71
CA PHE A 264 -13.79 11.52 17.49
C PHE A 264 -14.80 12.08 18.49
N ASP A 265 -14.47 12.14 19.78
CA ASP A 265 -15.32 12.69 20.84
C ASP A 265 -15.65 14.18 20.62
N ALA A 266 -14.73 14.93 20.02
CA ALA A 266 -14.94 16.32 19.63
C ALA A 266 -15.82 16.49 18.38
N GLY A 267 -16.17 15.41 17.68
CA GLY A 267 -16.99 15.42 16.46
C GLY A 267 -16.33 16.13 15.27
N VAL A 268 -14.99 16.12 15.20
CA VAL A 268 -14.22 16.81 14.14
C VAL A 268 -13.68 15.87 13.06
N VAL A 269 -13.89 14.57 13.23
CA VAL A 269 -13.49 13.54 12.25
C VAL A 269 -14.57 13.40 11.18
N ALA A 270 -14.16 13.18 9.95
CA ALA A 270 -15.06 12.95 8.82
C ALA A 270 -16.00 11.76 9.09
N PRO A 271 -17.30 11.87 8.77
CA PRO A 271 -18.24 10.78 8.99
C PRO A 271 -17.89 9.57 8.11
N GLY A 272 -18.20 8.36 8.61
CA GLY A 272 -17.97 7.13 7.87
C GLY A 272 -16.53 6.59 7.93
N ALA A 273 -15.71 7.07 8.87
CA ALA A 273 -14.31 6.65 9.03
C ALA A 273 -14.12 5.12 9.01
N TYR A 274 -15.01 4.35 9.65
CA TYR A 274 -14.91 2.88 9.74
C TYR A 274 -15.16 2.11 8.42
N SER A 275 -15.72 2.77 7.43
CA SER A 275 -15.88 2.23 6.07
C SER A 275 -15.02 2.96 5.03
N MET A 276 -14.37 4.04 5.43
CA MET A 276 -13.54 4.88 4.57
C MET A 276 -12.25 4.15 4.23
N LYS A 277 -11.94 4.08 2.94
CA LYS A 277 -10.64 3.65 2.41
C LYS A 277 -9.82 4.89 2.04
N GLU A 278 -8.54 4.71 1.76
CA GLU A 278 -7.64 5.82 1.39
C GLU A 278 -8.21 6.64 0.20
N ALA A 279 -8.70 5.97 -0.83
CA ALA A 279 -9.30 6.65 -1.98
C ALA A 279 -10.52 7.52 -1.62
N ASP A 280 -11.35 7.06 -0.65
CA ASP A 280 -12.50 7.83 -0.17
C ASP A 280 -12.03 9.07 0.61
N MET A 281 -10.97 8.95 1.43
CA MET A 281 -10.35 10.07 2.15
C MET A 281 -9.81 11.12 1.17
N VAL A 282 -9.11 10.68 0.13
CA VAL A 282 -8.60 11.56 -0.93
C VAL A 282 -9.74 12.27 -1.65
N GLU A 283 -10.85 11.57 -1.93
CA GLU A 283 -12.04 12.17 -2.54
C GLU A 283 -12.66 13.22 -1.62
N GLU A 284 -12.79 12.96 -0.31
CA GLU A 284 -13.31 13.93 0.67
C GLU A 284 -12.46 15.23 0.69
N PHE A 285 -11.14 15.08 0.69
CA PHE A 285 -10.23 16.23 0.65
C PHE A 285 -10.31 16.98 -0.68
N THR A 286 -10.30 16.28 -1.80
CA THR A 286 -10.37 16.83 -3.15
C THR A 286 -11.66 17.64 -3.36
N ASN A 287 -12.76 17.15 -2.80
CA ASN A 287 -14.06 17.83 -2.81
C ASN A 287 -14.19 18.97 -1.78
N GLY A 288 -13.14 19.28 -1.01
CA GLY A 288 -13.14 20.36 -0.03
C GLY A 288 -14.02 20.10 1.20
N ARG A 289 -14.30 18.84 1.52
CA ARG A 289 -15.11 18.44 2.68
C ARG A 289 -14.29 18.17 3.94
N VAL A 290 -12.95 18.18 3.83
CA VAL A 290 -12.02 17.91 4.92
C VAL A 290 -10.88 18.94 4.88
N ALA A 291 -10.47 19.43 6.06
CA ALA A 291 -9.37 20.41 6.16
C ALA A 291 -7.99 19.76 6.20
N PHE A 292 -7.86 18.60 6.86
CA PHE A 292 -6.59 17.91 7.04
C PHE A 292 -6.73 16.43 6.71
N MET A 293 -5.76 15.88 5.98
CA MET A 293 -5.56 14.44 5.79
C MET A 293 -4.06 14.13 5.75
N THR A 294 -3.65 12.97 6.22
CA THR A 294 -2.29 12.44 6.00
C THR A 294 -2.37 11.48 4.83
N ASP A 295 -1.55 11.69 3.79
CA ASP A 295 -1.67 10.90 2.57
C ASP A 295 -0.38 10.88 1.76
N SER A 296 -0.27 9.90 0.85
CA SER A 296 0.85 9.73 -0.06
C SER A 296 1.01 10.91 -1.02
N LEU A 297 2.26 11.30 -1.27
CA LEU A 297 2.58 12.26 -2.34
C LEU A 297 2.21 11.76 -3.75
N ALA A 298 1.97 10.45 -3.93
CA ALA A 298 1.51 9.89 -5.20
C ALA A 298 0.18 10.52 -5.66
N HIS A 299 -0.70 10.89 -4.72
CA HIS A 299 -2.00 11.48 -5.03
C HIS A 299 -1.96 12.97 -5.42
N LEU A 300 -0.80 13.65 -5.26
CA LEU A 300 -0.66 15.08 -5.59
C LEU A 300 -1.16 15.41 -7.01
N THR A 301 -0.74 14.62 -7.99
CA THR A 301 -1.11 14.87 -9.41
C THR A 301 -2.60 14.66 -9.64
N THR A 302 -3.19 13.61 -9.05
CA THR A 302 -4.63 13.31 -9.16
C THR A 302 -5.46 14.41 -8.54
N ILE A 303 -5.15 14.86 -7.32
CA ILE A 303 -5.85 15.93 -6.61
C ILE A 303 -5.81 17.24 -7.44
N LYS A 304 -4.65 17.61 -7.97
CA LYS A 304 -4.52 18.81 -8.79
C LYS A 304 -5.28 18.72 -10.12
N LYS A 305 -5.37 17.53 -10.70
CA LYS A 305 -6.14 17.31 -11.94
C LYS A 305 -7.65 17.38 -11.70
N GLU A 306 -8.12 16.80 -10.62
CA GLU A 306 -9.56 16.72 -10.30
C GLU A 306 -10.09 18.01 -9.66
N ALA A 307 -9.28 18.71 -8.89
CA ALA A 307 -9.62 19.96 -8.22
C ALA A 307 -8.57 21.05 -8.48
N PRO A 308 -8.44 21.56 -9.72
CA PRO A 308 -7.40 22.52 -10.10
C PRO A 308 -7.45 23.86 -9.34
N ASP A 309 -8.60 24.22 -8.77
CA ASP A 309 -8.81 25.44 -7.99
C ASP A 309 -8.59 25.21 -6.47
N LEU A 310 -8.38 23.98 -6.01
CA LEU A 310 -8.16 23.66 -4.61
C LEU A 310 -6.81 24.22 -4.16
N LYS A 311 -6.87 25.13 -3.17
CA LYS A 311 -5.66 25.69 -2.57
C LYS A 311 -5.27 24.83 -1.36
N PHE A 312 -4.18 24.12 -1.48
CA PHE A 312 -3.63 23.31 -0.40
C PHE A 312 -2.11 23.42 -0.28
N GLU A 313 -1.59 22.96 0.82
CA GLU A 313 -0.16 22.87 1.09
C GLU A 313 0.15 21.63 1.93
N PHE A 314 1.42 21.39 2.18
CA PHE A 314 1.87 20.32 3.05
C PHE A 314 2.42 20.87 4.36
N MET A 315 2.26 20.07 5.42
CA MET A 315 2.89 20.31 6.71
C MET A 315 3.35 18.99 7.33
N PRO A 316 4.32 19.01 8.27
CA PRO A 316 4.58 17.84 9.10
C PRO A 316 3.35 17.45 9.90
N VAL A 317 3.16 16.18 10.22
CA VAL A 317 2.15 15.77 11.19
C VAL A 317 2.45 16.46 12.53
N PRO A 318 1.46 17.14 13.16
CA PRO A 318 1.69 17.83 14.42
C PRO A 318 2.18 16.90 15.53
N VAL A 319 3.07 17.38 16.37
CA VAL A 319 3.70 16.61 17.43
C VAL A 319 2.97 16.79 18.78
N LYS A 320 3.17 15.86 19.68
CA LYS A 320 2.70 16.00 21.06
C LYS A 320 3.35 17.22 21.74
N GLU A 321 2.62 17.90 22.61
CA GLU A 321 3.11 19.04 23.37
C GLU A 321 4.42 18.71 24.12
N GLY A 322 5.40 19.61 23.96
CA GLY A 322 6.71 19.47 24.60
C GLY A 322 7.70 18.56 23.86
N TYR A 323 7.32 17.92 22.77
CA TYR A 323 8.26 17.22 21.90
C TYR A 323 9.11 18.22 21.12
N THR A 324 10.45 18.03 21.17
CA THR A 324 11.43 18.91 20.51
C THR A 324 12.40 18.15 19.62
N GLY A 325 12.19 16.84 19.45
CA GLY A 325 13.01 16.00 18.59
C GLY A 325 12.71 16.20 17.10
N LYS A 326 13.46 15.51 16.26
CA LYS A 326 13.18 15.42 14.83
C LYS A 326 11.90 14.62 14.62
N SER A 327 10.97 15.11 13.82
CA SER A 327 9.71 14.44 13.55
C SER A 327 9.91 13.22 12.65
N GLY A 328 9.20 12.13 12.93
CA GLY A 328 9.07 11.00 12.01
C GLY A 328 8.06 11.32 10.92
N MET A 329 8.30 10.82 9.72
CA MET A 329 7.36 10.88 8.60
C MET A 329 7.21 9.48 8.02
N ASP A 330 5.97 9.03 7.92
CA ASP A 330 5.68 7.74 7.31
C ASP A 330 6.15 7.71 5.85
N VAL A 331 6.65 6.53 5.44
CA VAL A 331 7.06 6.25 4.06
C VAL A 331 6.55 4.89 3.62
N ALA A 332 6.02 4.82 2.41
CA ALA A 332 5.74 3.55 1.73
C ALA A 332 6.67 3.38 0.52
N ASN A 333 6.86 2.14 0.10
CA ASN A 333 7.80 1.82 -0.96
C ASN A 333 7.08 1.17 -2.14
N TRP A 334 7.42 1.59 -3.36
CA TRP A 334 7.33 0.67 -4.48
C TRP A 334 8.59 -0.19 -4.47
N GLY A 335 8.41 -1.45 -4.17
CA GLY A 335 9.50 -2.40 -4.16
C GLY A 335 9.42 -3.38 -5.32
N ILE A 336 10.52 -4.05 -5.59
CA ILE A 336 10.64 -5.06 -6.63
C ILE A 336 11.24 -6.33 -6.05
N GLY A 337 10.67 -7.48 -6.43
CA GLY A 337 11.15 -8.81 -6.08
C GLY A 337 11.16 -9.72 -7.30
N ILE A 338 11.83 -10.86 -7.16
CA ILE A 338 11.92 -11.91 -8.17
C ILE A 338 11.15 -13.13 -7.65
N ALA A 339 10.24 -13.66 -8.46
CA ALA A 339 9.48 -14.83 -8.09
C ALA A 339 10.39 -16.07 -7.96
N GLU A 340 10.07 -16.96 -7.01
CA GLU A 340 10.87 -18.18 -6.84
C GLU A 340 10.77 -19.13 -8.05
N ASN A 341 9.64 -19.12 -8.75
CA ASN A 341 9.45 -19.88 -9.99
C ASN A 341 10.08 -19.25 -11.24
N CYS A 342 10.70 -18.06 -11.15
CA CYS A 342 11.42 -17.47 -12.27
C CYS A 342 12.62 -18.35 -12.67
N GLU A 343 12.65 -18.79 -13.93
CA GLU A 343 13.77 -19.59 -14.46
C GLU A 343 14.96 -18.71 -14.87
N GLN A 344 14.73 -17.41 -15.11
CA GLN A 344 15.72 -16.45 -15.63
C GLN A 344 16.14 -15.46 -14.52
N LYS A 345 16.45 -15.96 -13.31
CA LYS A 345 16.73 -15.11 -12.13
C LYS A 345 17.90 -14.13 -12.34
N ALA A 346 18.92 -14.54 -13.11
CA ALA A 346 20.05 -13.66 -13.40
C ALA A 346 19.66 -12.47 -14.31
N GLU A 347 18.84 -12.72 -15.33
CA GLU A 347 18.31 -11.67 -16.20
C GLU A 347 17.33 -10.77 -15.45
N ALA A 348 16.52 -11.35 -14.55
CA ALA A 348 15.61 -10.59 -13.68
C ALA A 348 16.42 -9.69 -12.73
N MET A 349 17.53 -10.17 -12.15
CA MET A 349 18.40 -9.33 -11.32
C MET A 349 19.00 -8.17 -12.09
N LYS A 350 19.46 -8.37 -13.34
CA LYS A 350 19.94 -7.28 -14.21
C LYS A 350 18.86 -6.23 -14.48
N PHE A 351 17.58 -6.64 -14.59
CA PHE A 351 16.49 -5.69 -14.71
C PHE A 351 16.29 -4.87 -13.42
N VAL A 352 16.38 -5.52 -12.26
CA VAL A 352 16.34 -4.81 -10.96
C VAL A 352 17.50 -3.82 -10.87
N GLU A 353 18.73 -4.22 -11.20
CA GLU A 353 19.91 -3.35 -11.19
C GLU A 353 19.77 -2.16 -12.15
N TYR A 354 19.17 -2.39 -13.32
CA TYR A 354 18.88 -1.33 -14.28
C TYR A 354 17.91 -0.29 -13.70
N LEU A 355 16.81 -0.72 -13.09
CA LEU A 355 15.85 0.19 -12.43
C LEU A 355 16.50 0.95 -11.27
N MET A 356 17.45 0.32 -10.59
CA MET A 356 18.20 0.88 -9.47
C MET A 356 19.44 1.65 -9.89
N SER A 357 19.79 1.69 -11.18
CA SER A 357 20.90 2.56 -11.62
C SER A 357 20.59 4.03 -11.28
N PRO A 358 21.59 4.83 -10.86
CA PRO A 358 21.34 6.20 -10.40
C PRO A 358 20.55 7.05 -11.39
N GLU A 359 20.76 6.88 -12.68
CA GLU A 359 20.08 7.64 -13.73
C GLU A 359 18.62 7.22 -13.88
N VAL A 360 18.35 5.91 -14.04
CA VAL A 360 16.99 5.39 -14.25
C VAL A 360 16.16 5.58 -12.99
N ASN A 361 16.75 5.32 -11.82
CA ASN A 361 16.08 5.48 -10.54
C ASN A 361 15.70 6.94 -10.26
N ALA A 362 16.59 7.90 -10.60
CA ALA A 362 16.28 9.33 -10.50
C ALA A 362 15.11 9.72 -11.42
N ARG A 363 15.08 9.22 -12.66
CA ARG A 363 13.97 9.48 -13.60
C ARG A 363 12.65 8.91 -13.07
N LEU A 364 12.66 7.68 -12.60
CA LEU A 364 11.48 7.00 -12.06
C LEU A 364 10.92 7.77 -10.84
N ALA A 365 11.80 8.18 -9.93
CA ALA A 365 11.41 8.97 -8.77
C ALA A 365 10.72 10.30 -9.15
N VAL A 366 11.23 11.00 -10.17
CA VAL A 366 10.62 12.24 -10.66
C VAL A 366 9.23 11.99 -11.24
N TYR A 367 9.07 10.96 -12.08
CA TYR A 367 7.78 10.65 -12.69
C TYR A 367 6.74 10.15 -11.69
N ALA A 368 7.18 9.43 -10.66
CA ALA A 368 6.31 8.90 -9.61
C ALA A 368 5.92 9.94 -8.54
N ASN A 369 6.46 11.17 -8.58
CA ASN A 369 6.40 12.12 -7.45
C ASN A 369 6.87 11.46 -6.13
N ALA A 370 8.00 10.78 -6.20
CA ALA A 370 8.55 9.98 -5.12
C ALA A 370 10.04 10.29 -4.90
N PHE A 371 10.63 9.67 -3.90
CA PHE A 371 12.06 9.78 -3.63
C PHE A 371 12.78 8.51 -4.11
N PRO A 372 14.01 8.63 -4.59
CA PRO A 372 14.71 7.48 -5.15
C PRO A 372 15.05 6.44 -4.08
N GLY A 373 14.95 5.17 -4.43
CA GLY A 373 15.41 4.06 -3.61
C GLY A 373 16.93 3.91 -3.58
N ASN A 374 17.65 4.48 -4.57
CA ASN A 374 19.10 4.52 -4.61
C ASN A 374 19.61 5.86 -4.05
N VAL A 375 20.41 5.82 -2.99
CA VAL A 375 20.99 7.03 -2.33
C VAL A 375 21.93 7.82 -3.23
N ASN A 376 22.46 7.21 -4.29
CA ASN A 376 23.33 7.86 -5.26
C ASN A 376 22.56 8.53 -6.40
N ALA A 377 21.26 8.26 -6.54
CA ALA A 377 20.41 8.90 -7.52
C ALA A 377 20.25 10.39 -7.23
N LYS A 378 20.25 11.20 -8.29
CA LYS A 378 20.13 12.67 -8.20
C LYS A 378 18.97 13.12 -9.06
N PRO A 379 17.72 12.98 -8.58
CA PRO A 379 16.56 13.39 -9.34
C PRO A 379 16.56 14.91 -9.55
N ASP A 380 16.23 15.33 -10.78
CA ASP A 380 16.03 16.74 -11.10
C ASP A 380 14.57 17.14 -10.90
N TYR A 381 14.27 17.64 -9.71
CA TYR A 381 12.94 18.17 -9.39
C TYR A 381 12.71 19.61 -9.83
N SER A 382 13.61 20.22 -10.61
CA SER A 382 13.45 21.61 -11.08
C SER A 382 12.20 21.85 -11.94
N LYS A 383 11.65 20.78 -12.50
CA LYS A 383 10.41 20.79 -13.29
C LYS A 383 9.23 20.13 -12.56
N ALA A 384 9.46 19.62 -11.35
CA ALA A 384 8.40 19.05 -10.54
C ALA A 384 7.43 20.15 -10.07
N ASP A 385 6.28 19.74 -9.59
CA ASP A 385 5.31 20.64 -8.99
C ASP A 385 5.92 21.38 -7.78
N GLU A 386 5.64 22.67 -7.65
CA GLU A 386 6.16 23.45 -6.52
C GLU A 386 5.76 22.89 -5.14
N LEU A 387 4.57 22.28 -5.05
CA LEU A 387 4.14 21.62 -3.82
C LEU A 387 4.96 20.38 -3.54
N PHE A 388 5.30 19.61 -4.58
CA PHE A 388 6.19 18.45 -4.42
C PHE A 388 7.58 18.87 -3.91
N VAL A 389 8.14 19.95 -4.47
CA VAL A 389 9.46 20.47 -3.99
C VAL A 389 9.39 20.84 -2.51
N LYS A 390 8.31 21.52 -2.08
CA LYS A 390 8.10 21.84 -0.66
C LYS A 390 7.94 20.59 0.21
N ALA A 391 7.23 19.57 -0.27
CA ALA A 391 7.10 18.30 0.45
C ALA A 391 8.45 17.59 0.60
N TYR A 392 9.29 17.67 -0.43
CA TYR A 392 10.66 17.14 -0.37
C TYR A 392 11.51 17.87 0.67
N GLU A 393 11.43 19.20 0.74
CA GLU A 393 12.10 20.01 1.78
C GLU A 393 11.61 19.64 3.19
N LEU A 394 10.30 19.37 3.35
CA LEU A 394 9.77 18.88 4.62
C LEU A 394 10.32 17.49 4.98
N TYR A 395 10.30 16.57 4.02
CA TYR A 395 10.83 15.22 4.22
C TYR A 395 12.29 15.22 4.69
N GLN A 396 13.14 16.09 4.12
CA GLN A 396 14.54 16.22 4.54
C GLN A 396 14.71 16.68 6.00
N GLN A 397 13.70 17.34 6.56
CA GLN A 397 13.67 17.76 7.96
C GLN A 397 13.15 16.67 8.91
N CYS A 398 12.52 15.62 8.36
CA CYS A 398 12.01 14.47 9.08
C CYS A 398 12.96 13.26 8.98
N TYR A 399 12.77 12.24 9.82
CA TYR A 399 13.33 10.92 9.56
C TYR A 399 12.24 10.01 8.99
N ALA A 400 12.61 9.20 8.01
CA ALA A 400 11.69 8.21 7.44
C ALA A 400 11.46 7.08 8.44
N ILE A 401 10.22 6.62 8.55
CA ILE A 401 9.84 5.52 9.42
C ILE A 401 8.61 4.80 8.88
N ASN A 402 8.63 3.47 8.93
CA ASN A 402 7.48 2.62 8.78
C ASN A 402 7.77 1.29 9.49
N GLU A 403 7.18 1.09 10.66
CA GLU A 403 7.45 -0.11 11.46
C GLU A 403 6.66 -1.34 11.00
N PHE A 404 5.71 -1.21 10.06
CA PHE A 404 4.99 -2.36 9.50
C PHE A 404 5.73 -3.07 8.37
N THR A 405 6.72 -2.39 7.78
CA THR A 405 7.51 -2.97 6.69
C THR A 405 8.32 -4.17 7.16
N GLY A 406 8.14 -5.32 6.49
CA GLY A 406 8.86 -6.55 6.81
C GLY A 406 8.39 -7.27 8.08
N LEU A 407 7.27 -6.87 8.70
CA LEU A 407 6.66 -7.58 9.81
C LEU A 407 5.83 -8.79 9.35
N PRO A 408 5.70 -9.82 10.19
CA PRO A 408 4.79 -10.93 9.93
C PRO A 408 3.35 -10.42 9.81
N THR A 409 2.63 -10.87 8.81
CA THR A 409 1.19 -10.59 8.64
C THR A 409 0.81 -9.12 8.86
N SER A 410 1.61 -8.18 8.34
CA SER A 410 1.47 -6.73 8.63
C SER A 410 0.05 -6.20 8.46
N GLU A 411 -0.67 -6.58 7.39
CA GLU A 411 -2.04 -6.13 7.18
C GLU A 411 -3.01 -6.69 8.23
N GLU A 412 -2.78 -7.92 8.67
CA GLU A 412 -3.57 -8.52 9.73
C GLU A 412 -3.32 -7.81 11.08
N LEU A 413 -2.07 -7.43 11.35
CA LEU A 413 -1.75 -6.62 12.53
C LEU A 413 -2.45 -5.26 12.48
N MET A 414 -2.42 -4.59 11.32
CA MET A 414 -3.14 -3.33 11.13
C MET A 414 -4.65 -3.51 11.34
N ARG A 415 -5.25 -4.53 10.73
CA ARG A 415 -6.68 -4.83 10.86
C ARG A 415 -7.07 -5.10 12.32
N GLN A 416 -6.28 -5.87 13.04
CA GLN A 416 -6.51 -6.19 14.46
C GLN A 416 -6.42 -4.94 15.35
N PHE A 417 -5.45 -4.04 15.07
CA PHE A 417 -5.35 -2.77 15.78
C PHE A 417 -6.58 -1.90 15.50
N ASP A 418 -6.99 -1.82 14.24
CA ASP A 418 -8.14 -1.04 13.79
C ASP A 418 -9.45 -1.50 14.48
N GLU A 419 -9.70 -2.82 14.50
CA GLU A 419 -10.85 -3.40 15.18
C GLU A 419 -10.89 -3.02 16.68
N GLN A 420 -9.75 -3.12 17.37
CA GLN A 420 -9.66 -2.75 18.78
C GLN A 420 -9.81 -1.23 19.01
N LEU A 421 -9.27 -0.42 18.08
CA LEU A 421 -9.43 1.04 18.11
C LEU A 421 -10.89 1.44 17.92
N GLN A 422 -11.61 0.84 16.97
CA GLN A 422 -13.04 1.12 16.75
C GLN A 422 -13.88 0.75 17.98
N LEU A 423 -13.66 -0.41 18.59
CA LEU A 423 -14.32 -0.82 19.83
C LEU A 423 -14.07 0.18 20.97
N TYR A 424 -12.87 0.74 21.06
CA TYR A 424 -12.54 1.74 22.07
C TYR A 424 -13.20 3.10 21.76
N ILE A 425 -13.20 3.53 20.50
CA ILE A 425 -13.85 4.78 20.09
C ILE A 425 -15.37 4.72 20.39
N ASP A 426 -16.01 3.59 20.10
CA ASP A 426 -17.45 3.38 20.33
C ASP A 426 -17.81 3.18 21.80
N GLY A 427 -16.81 3.00 22.68
CA GLY A 427 -17.01 2.83 24.13
C GLY A 427 -17.33 1.39 24.55
N ASP A 428 -17.16 0.41 23.67
CA ASP A 428 -17.29 -1.02 23.96
C ASP A 428 -16.06 -1.55 24.73
N THR A 429 -14.90 -0.91 24.57
CA THR A 429 -13.71 -1.13 25.39
C THR A 429 -13.58 -0.03 26.44
N ALA A 430 -13.36 -0.39 27.71
CA ALA A 430 -13.49 0.51 28.85
C ALA A 430 -12.37 1.55 28.96
N SER A 431 -11.15 1.22 28.51
CA SER A 431 -9.99 2.12 28.63
C SER A 431 -8.95 1.89 27.53
N THR A 432 -8.11 2.89 27.30
CA THR A 432 -6.93 2.80 26.44
C THR A 432 -6.02 1.64 26.85
N ALA A 433 -5.84 1.43 28.16
CA ALA A 433 -5.01 0.32 28.66
C ALA A 433 -5.61 -1.04 28.30
N ASP A 434 -6.94 -1.21 28.36
CA ASP A 434 -7.60 -2.45 27.97
C ASP A 434 -7.48 -2.69 26.46
N MET A 435 -7.67 -1.65 25.64
CA MET A 435 -7.52 -1.68 24.18
C MET A 435 -6.09 -2.10 23.79
N LEU A 436 -5.07 -1.42 24.34
CA LEU A 436 -3.67 -1.72 24.04
C LEU A 436 -3.25 -3.10 24.56
N SER A 437 -3.77 -3.55 25.70
CA SER A 437 -3.51 -4.89 26.25
C SER A 437 -4.08 -5.98 25.34
N ALA A 438 -5.32 -5.82 24.88
CA ALA A 438 -5.97 -6.75 23.96
C ALA A 438 -5.19 -6.83 22.64
N THR A 439 -4.83 -5.68 22.06
CA THR A 439 -4.04 -5.63 20.82
C THR A 439 -2.66 -6.26 21.00
N GLN A 440 -1.98 -5.96 22.10
CA GLN A 440 -0.66 -6.53 22.43
C GLN A 440 -0.71 -8.05 22.52
N GLU A 441 -1.72 -8.62 23.18
CA GLU A 441 -1.92 -10.06 23.31
C GLU A 441 -2.11 -10.72 21.93
N ILE A 442 -2.95 -10.13 21.09
CA ILE A 442 -3.22 -10.62 19.74
C ILE A 442 -1.93 -10.58 18.89
N TRP A 443 -1.23 -9.45 18.88
CA TRP A 443 -0.02 -9.27 18.08
C TRP A 443 1.11 -10.19 18.51
N GLN A 444 1.28 -10.46 19.82
CA GLN A 444 2.33 -11.39 20.30
C GLN A 444 2.25 -12.76 19.66
N GLY A 445 1.06 -13.20 19.25
CA GLY A 445 0.86 -14.46 18.53
C GLY A 445 1.58 -14.52 17.17
N ALA A 446 1.67 -13.40 16.45
CA ALA A 446 2.31 -13.32 15.14
C ALA A 446 3.86 -13.29 15.21
N PHE A 447 4.43 -13.00 16.38
CA PHE A 447 5.88 -12.87 16.61
C PHE A 447 6.51 -14.06 17.35
N GLN A 448 5.80 -15.19 17.43
CA GLN A 448 6.27 -16.42 18.11
C GLN A 448 7.05 -17.35 17.18
#